data_dd3b626d14ae462a27a6ccecffd53edd
#
_entry.id   dd3b626d14ae462a27a6ccecffd53edd
#
_cell.length_a   1.000
_cell.length_b   1.000
_cell.length_c   1.000
_cell.angle_alpha   90.00
_cell.angle_beta   90.00
_cell.angle_gamma   90.00
#
_symmetry.space_group_name_H-M   'P 1'
#
loop_
_entity.id
_entity.type
_entity.pdbx_description
1 polymer ?
#
loop_
_entity_poly.entity_id
_entity_poly.type
_entity_poly.pdbx_seq_one_letter_code
_entity_poly.pdbx_strand_id
1 'polypeptide(L)'
;HILLGLIRESEGVAAKVLTNLKADTQKIRSAVEFIIGKGDKPTSGEIGLTPRAKKVIELAVDEARKQGHHYIGTEHLLIGLMREGDGIGSNVLESLDLSLDTIREETQNVLSRSASSGGASQSGSSGKTKNSTTPTLDEIATDLTERADKGELDPVVGREAELERVVQILSRRRKNNPVLIGEPGVGKTAVIERLAILMNEGDVPETLLGKRLVSMDIGSLVAGTKYRGEFEERLKKIVKELTRSKNCVVFIDEMHTLVGAGAAEGAVDAANILKPALARGDIQVIGATTQDDYRKYVEKDKALERRFQPVTIEEPNGELTIDILNGIKEQYEQYHQVTITDDAINSAVNLSDRYITDRNLPDKAIDIIDEAGSRVRIKNSFYPKEL
;
A
#
# COMPACT_ATOMS: atom_id res chain seq x y z
N HIS A 1 -4.55 -32.36 -9.07
CA HIS A 1 -4.96 -30.99 -9.47
C HIS A 1 -4.25 -29.92 -8.62
N ILE A 2 -4.18 -30.04 -7.25
CA ILE A 2 -3.51 -29.06 -6.40
C ILE A 2 -2.04 -28.90 -6.81
N LEU A 3 -1.27 -30.00 -6.97
CA LEU A 3 0.11 -29.93 -7.39
C LEU A 3 0.28 -29.23 -8.76
N LEU A 4 -0.58 -29.55 -9.72
CA LEU A 4 -0.55 -28.92 -11.04
C LEU A 4 -0.90 -27.43 -10.97
N GLY A 5 -1.80 -27.03 -10.07
CA GLY A 5 -2.09 -25.63 -9.79
C GLY A 5 -0.90 -24.88 -9.21
N LEU A 6 -0.20 -25.48 -8.22
CA LEU A 6 0.99 -24.91 -7.60
C LEU A 6 2.15 -24.69 -8.59
N ILE A 7 2.30 -25.59 -9.57
CA ILE A 7 3.32 -25.46 -10.62
C ILE A 7 2.92 -24.38 -11.65
N ARG A 8 1.63 -24.23 -11.92
CA ARG A 8 1.14 -23.24 -12.88
C ARG A 8 1.26 -21.81 -12.36
N GLU A 9 1.18 -21.63 -11.04
CA GLU A 9 1.37 -20.35 -10.35
C GLU A 9 2.86 -20.06 -10.20
N SER A 10 3.49 -19.59 -11.27
CA SER A 10 4.95 -19.39 -11.39
C SER A 10 5.53 -18.36 -10.42
N GLU A 11 4.73 -17.39 -9.97
CA GLU A 11 5.17 -16.36 -9.02
C GLU A 11 5.02 -16.79 -7.55
N GLY A 12 4.30 -17.87 -7.30
CA GLY A 12 4.07 -18.41 -5.97
C GLY A 12 5.34 -18.91 -5.28
N VAL A 13 5.35 -18.84 -3.94
CA VAL A 13 6.48 -19.36 -3.12
C VAL A 13 6.72 -20.84 -3.40
N ALA A 14 5.68 -21.64 -3.58
CA ALA A 14 5.81 -23.06 -3.92
C ALA A 14 6.59 -23.31 -5.23
N ALA A 15 6.33 -22.52 -6.27
CA ALA A 15 7.03 -22.63 -7.55
C ALA A 15 8.51 -22.28 -7.38
N LYS A 16 8.84 -21.25 -6.60
CA LYS A 16 10.23 -20.85 -6.29
C LYS A 16 10.96 -21.95 -5.50
N VAL A 17 10.30 -22.55 -4.50
CA VAL A 17 10.84 -23.67 -3.73
C VAL A 17 11.15 -24.86 -4.64
N LEU A 18 10.22 -25.27 -5.49
CA LEU A 18 10.42 -26.37 -6.42
C LEU A 18 11.53 -26.08 -7.44
N THR A 19 11.64 -24.84 -7.91
CA THR A 19 12.72 -24.41 -8.82
C THR A 19 14.08 -24.45 -8.14
N ASN A 20 14.20 -23.96 -6.90
CA ASN A 20 15.45 -24.00 -6.13
C ASN A 20 15.91 -25.43 -5.84
N LEU A 21 14.98 -26.32 -5.59
CA LEU A 21 15.22 -27.76 -5.41
C LEU A 21 15.46 -28.48 -6.75
N LYS A 22 15.58 -27.73 -7.86
CA LYS A 22 15.81 -28.26 -9.22
C LYS A 22 14.74 -29.28 -9.68
N ALA A 23 13.53 -29.17 -9.11
CA ALA A 23 12.40 -29.97 -9.56
C ALA A 23 11.91 -29.45 -10.90
N ASP A 24 12.10 -30.24 -11.95
CA ASP A 24 11.65 -29.91 -13.30
C ASP A 24 10.11 -29.96 -13.36
N THR A 25 9.50 -28.82 -13.54
CA THR A 25 8.05 -28.67 -13.60
C THR A 25 7.42 -29.50 -14.74
N GLN A 26 8.14 -29.69 -15.84
CA GLN A 26 7.68 -30.54 -16.95
C GLN A 26 7.71 -32.02 -16.57
N LYS A 27 8.74 -32.46 -15.83
CA LYS A 27 8.82 -33.85 -15.35
C LYS A 27 7.70 -34.13 -14.34
N ILE A 28 7.43 -33.22 -13.41
CA ILE A 28 6.32 -33.36 -12.46
C ILE A 28 5.00 -33.48 -13.20
N ARG A 29 4.77 -32.62 -14.19
CA ARG A 29 3.55 -32.64 -15.01
C ARG A 29 3.40 -33.95 -15.76
N SER A 30 4.47 -34.41 -16.44
CA SER A 30 4.47 -35.66 -17.19
C SER A 30 4.25 -36.87 -16.29
N ALA A 31 4.84 -36.91 -15.10
CA ALA A 31 4.64 -37.96 -14.11
C ALA A 31 3.19 -38.03 -13.61
N VAL A 32 2.58 -36.87 -13.32
CA VAL A 32 1.17 -36.79 -12.91
C VAL A 32 0.25 -37.21 -14.07
N GLU A 33 0.50 -36.76 -15.31
CA GLU A 33 -0.27 -37.15 -16.51
C GLU A 33 -0.11 -38.65 -16.82
N PHE A 34 1.06 -39.22 -16.56
CA PHE A 34 1.29 -40.67 -16.79
C PHE A 34 0.49 -41.52 -15.78
N ILE A 35 0.42 -41.11 -14.52
CA ILE A 35 -0.28 -41.86 -13.46
C ILE A 35 -1.81 -41.75 -13.60
N ILE A 36 -2.32 -40.53 -13.90
CA ILE A 36 -3.77 -40.26 -13.89
C ILE A 36 -4.41 -40.44 -15.29
N GLY A 37 -3.62 -40.29 -16.35
CA GLY A 37 -4.11 -40.18 -17.72
C GLY A 37 -4.64 -38.78 -18.05
N LYS A 38 -4.79 -38.46 -19.33
CA LYS A 38 -5.49 -37.27 -19.83
C LYS A 38 -6.96 -37.55 -19.89
N GLY A 39 -7.79 -36.77 -19.19
CA GLY A 39 -9.23 -36.87 -19.35
C GLY A 39 -9.71 -36.34 -20.69
N ASP A 40 -10.54 -37.16 -21.36
CA ASP A 40 -11.01 -36.87 -22.73
C ASP A 40 -12.19 -35.89 -22.83
N LYS A 41 -12.74 -35.42 -21.69
CA LYS A 41 -13.91 -34.52 -21.68
C LYS A 41 -13.73 -33.36 -20.70
N PRO A 42 -14.03 -32.12 -21.09
CA PRO A 42 -14.15 -31.03 -20.17
C PRO A 42 -15.33 -31.30 -19.22
N THR A 43 -15.08 -31.35 -17.92
CA THR A 43 -16.14 -31.43 -16.88
C THR A 43 -16.89 -30.10 -16.82
N SER A 44 -18.12 -30.07 -17.32
CA SER A 44 -19.04 -28.96 -17.10
C SER A 44 -19.81 -29.22 -15.80
N GLY A 45 -19.45 -28.52 -14.74
CA GLY A 45 -20.09 -28.59 -13.42
C GLY A 45 -19.16 -28.13 -12.31
N GLU A 46 -19.71 -27.78 -11.12
CA GLU A 46 -18.92 -27.47 -9.93
C GLU A 46 -18.10 -28.69 -9.51
N ILE A 47 -16.79 -28.58 -9.58
CA ILE A 47 -15.86 -29.65 -9.19
C ILE A 47 -15.72 -29.60 -7.65
N GLY A 48 -16.40 -30.53 -6.97
CA GLY A 48 -16.25 -30.69 -5.54
C GLY A 48 -14.85 -31.17 -5.13
N LEU A 49 -14.39 -30.75 -3.96
CA LEU A 49 -13.12 -31.21 -3.38
C LEU A 49 -13.24 -32.68 -2.92
N THR A 50 -12.28 -33.51 -3.31
CA THR A 50 -12.15 -34.86 -2.77
C THR A 50 -11.81 -34.84 -1.28
N PRO A 51 -12.11 -35.92 -0.51
CA PRO A 51 -11.74 -35.99 0.92
C PRO A 51 -10.24 -35.76 1.17
N ARG A 52 -9.36 -36.26 0.30
CA ARG A 52 -7.91 -36.00 0.37
C ARG A 52 -7.55 -34.55 0.09
N ALA A 53 -8.20 -33.91 -0.90
CA ALA A 53 -7.97 -32.49 -1.16
C ALA A 53 -8.40 -31.60 0.02
N LYS A 54 -9.50 -31.95 0.71
CA LYS A 54 -9.90 -31.28 1.95
C LYS A 54 -8.85 -31.43 3.04
N LYS A 55 -8.31 -32.65 3.23
CA LYS A 55 -7.26 -32.94 4.20
C LYS A 55 -5.98 -32.16 3.91
N VAL A 56 -5.58 -32.01 2.64
CA VAL A 56 -4.44 -31.18 2.24
C VAL A 56 -4.64 -29.72 2.66
N ILE A 57 -5.84 -29.19 2.47
CA ILE A 57 -6.15 -27.80 2.87
C ILE A 57 -6.13 -27.66 4.40
N GLU A 58 -6.69 -28.62 5.14
CA GLU A 58 -6.64 -28.63 6.60
C GLU A 58 -5.21 -28.67 7.14
N LEU A 59 -4.35 -29.50 6.52
CA LEU A 59 -2.93 -29.57 6.87
C LEU A 59 -2.17 -28.29 6.48
N ALA A 60 -2.55 -27.62 5.41
CA ALA A 60 -1.99 -26.33 5.04
C ALA A 60 -2.39 -25.22 6.04
N VAL A 61 -3.63 -25.21 6.53
CA VAL A 61 -4.08 -24.31 7.61
C VAL A 61 -3.28 -24.55 8.89
N ASP A 62 -3.09 -25.82 9.27
CA ASP A 62 -2.31 -26.19 10.45
C ASP A 62 -0.83 -25.74 10.33
N GLU A 63 -0.24 -25.87 9.14
CA GLU A 63 1.14 -25.43 8.89
C GLU A 63 1.27 -23.92 8.93
N ALA A 64 0.32 -23.18 8.32
CA ALA A 64 0.27 -21.72 8.40
C ALA A 64 0.18 -21.22 9.86
N ARG A 65 -0.64 -21.86 10.68
CA ARG A 65 -0.73 -21.54 12.12
C ARG A 65 0.57 -21.81 12.87
N LYS A 66 1.26 -22.92 12.58
CA LYS A 66 2.54 -23.26 13.20
C LYS A 66 3.64 -22.26 12.86
N GLN A 67 3.58 -21.70 11.65
CA GLN A 67 4.51 -20.68 11.18
C GLN A 67 4.13 -19.26 11.61
N GLY A 68 2.98 -19.09 12.30
CA GLY A 68 2.50 -17.78 12.75
C GLY A 68 1.91 -16.91 11.62
N HIS A 69 1.59 -17.52 10.47
CA HIS A 69 1.02 -16.81 9.34
C HIS A 69 -0.50 -16.70 9.47
N HIS A 70 -1.05 -15.54 9.11
CA HIS A 70 -2.49 -15.26 9.12
C HIS A 70 -3.17 -15.56 7.77
N TYR A 71 -2.42 -16.03 6.78
CA TYR A 71 -2.90 -16.38 5.45
C TYR A 71 -2.39 -17.78 5.05
N ILE A 72 -3.06 -18.40 4.08
CA ILE A 72 -2.66 -19.67 3.50
C ILE A 72 -2.07 -19.40 2.13
N GLY A 73 -0.74 -19.41 2.02
CA GLY A 73 -0.03 -19.24 0.77
C GLY A 73 0.20 -20.57 0.03
N THR A 74 0.78 -20.50 -1.17
CA THR A 74 1.13 -21.65 -1.99
C THR A 74 2.11 -22.59 -1.30
N GLU A 75 3.02 -22.08 -0.47
CA GLU A 75 3.97 -22.81 0.35
C GLU A 75 3.27 -23.72 1.36
N HIS A 76 2.23 -23.23 2.02
CA HIS A 76 1.47 -24.02 3.00
C HIS A 76 0.72 -25.17 2.32
N LEU A 77 0.19 -24.92 1.10
CA LEU A 77 -0.47 -25.94 0.29
C LEU A 77 0.52 -27.02 -0.18
N LEU A 78 1.75 -26.64 -0.54
CA LEU A 78 2.81 -27.58 -0.92
C LEU A 78 3.21 -28.46 0.27
N ILE A 79 3.44 -27.87 1.44
CA ILE A 79 3.76 -28.60 2.68
C ILE A 79 2.58 -29.48 3.10
N GLY A 80 1.33 -28.97 3.02
CA GLY A 80 0.11 -29.72 3.32
C GLY A 80 -0.06 -30.96 2.42
N LEU A 81 0.29 -30.82 1.13
CA LEU A 81 0.25 -31.90 0.14
C LEU A 81 1.30 -32.99 0.49
N MET A 82 2.50 -32.61 0.90
CA MET A 82 3.53 -33.56 1.34
C MET A 82 3.18 -34.24 2.66
N ARG A 83 2.55 -33.53 3.60
CA ARG A 83 2.08 -34.10 4.89
C ARG A 83 0.92 -35.08 4.75
N GLU A 84 0.12 -34.96 3.71
CA GLU A 84 -0.96 -35.92 3.42
C GLU A 84 -0.39 -37.31 3.08
N GLY A 85 0.72 -37.36 2.35
CA GLY A 85 1.58 -38.53 2.18
C GLY A 85 1.06 -39.58 1.21
N ASP A 86 -0.21 -39.92 1.21
CA ASP A 86 -0.82 -41.02 0.43
C ASP A 86 -1.32 -40.59 -0.96
N GLY A 87 -1.14 -39.33 -1.32
CA GLY A 87 -1.64 -38.75 -2.58
C GLY A 87 -0.68 -38.91 -3.72
N ILE A 88 -1.21 -38.94 -4.97
CA ILE A 88 -0.38 -38.99 -6.18
C ILE A 88 0.60 -37.80 -6.23
N GLY A 89 0.21 -36.64 -5.70
CA GLY A 89 1.05 -35.46 -5.68
C GLY A 89 2.27 -35.62 -4.78
N SER A 90 2.12 -36.18 -3.57
CA SER A 90 3.23 -36.47 -2.66
C SER A 90 4.14 -37.56 -3.23
N ASN A 91 3.56 -38.65 -3.76
CA ASN A 91 4.34 -39.76 -4.36
C ASN A 91 5.18 -39.29 -5.57
N VAL A 92 4.66 -38.39 -6.40
CA VAL A 92 5.41 -37.81 -7.51
C VAL A 92 6.58 -36.96 -7.02
N LEU A 93 6.38 -36.14 -5.99
CA LEU A 93 7.44 -35.31 -5.41
C LEU A 93 8.51 -36.18 -4.72
N GLU A 94 8.11 -37.22 -3.99
CA GLU A 94 9.02 -38.19 -3.38
C GLU A 94 9.83 -39.00 -4.42
N SER A 95 9.23 -39.32 -5.56
CA SER A 95 9.96 -40.00 -6.67
C SER A 95 11.03 -39.11 -7.32
N LEU A 96 11.01 -37.81 -7.02
CA LEU A 96 12.02 -36.85 -7.44
C LEU A 96 12.98 -36.47 -6.31
N ASP A 97 13.08 -37.32 -5.28
CA ASP A 97 13.94 -37.16 -4.09
C ASP A 97 13.60 -35.90 -3.23
N LEU A 98 12.35 -35.42 -3.32
CA LEU A 98 11.89 -34.28 -2.52
C LEU A 98 11.18 -34.77 -1.26
N SER A 99 11.86 -34.66 -0.12
CA SER A 99 11.27 -34.97 1.17
C SER A 99 10.52 -33.78 1.79
N LEU A 100 9.62 -34.07 2.74
CA LEU A 100 8.89 -33.04 3.49
C LEU A 100 9.85 -32.06 4.19
N ASP A 101 10.93 -32.59 4.78
CA ASP A 101 11.89 -31.78 5.53
C ASP A 101 12.69 -30.86 4.61
N THR A 102 13.10 -31.36 3.43
CA THR A 102 13.80 -30.57 2.41
C THR A 102 12.92 -29.43 1.88
N ILE A 103 11.65 -29.73 1.62
CA ILE A 103 10.68 -28.71 1.16
C ILE A 103 10.43 -27.67 2.26
N ARG A 104 10.34 -28.08 3.52
CA ARG A 104 10.12 -27.17 4.64
C ARG A 104 11.33 -26.27 4.87
N GLU A 105 12.53 -26.82 4.83
CA GLU A 105 13.77 -26.06 4.95
C GLU A 105 13.93 -25.03 3.83
N GLU A 106 13.71 -25.45 2.58
CA GLU A 106 13.80 -24.53 1.45
C GLU A 106 12.67 -23.49 1.45
N THR A 107 11.48 -23.84 1.95
CA THR A 107 10.40 -22.88 2.14
C THR A 107 10.82 -21.78 3.13
N GLN A 108 11.43 -22.14 4.25
CA GLN A 108 11.98 -21.17 5.20
C GLN A 108 13.08 -20.30 4.57
N ASN A 109 13.96 -20.92 3.76
CA ASN A 109 14.99 -20.19 3.04
C ASN A 109 14.42 -19.21 2.02
N VAL A 110 13.41 -19.60 1.26
CA VAL A 110 12.73 -18.73 0.28
C VAL A 110 11.97 -17.62 0.98
N LEU A 111 11.25 -17.89 2.07
CA LEU A 111 10.54 -16.89 2.85
C LEU A 111 11.52 -15.91 3.52
N SER A 112 12.61 -16.38 4.08
CA SER A 112 13.65 -15.52 4.66
C SER A 112 14.35 -14.68 3.59
N ARG A 113 14.58 -15.23 2.38
CA ARG A 113 15.10 -14.48 1.23
C ARG A 113 14.07 -13.54 0.64
N SER A 114 12.79 -13.90 0.61
CA SER A 114 11.70 -13.03 0.14
C SER A 114 11.40 -11.90 1.14
N ALA A 115 11.59 -12.14 2.43
CA ALA A 115 11.57 -11.08 3.44
C ALA A 115 12.81 -10.15 3.30
N SER A 116 13.88 -10.64 2.65
CA SER A 116 15.09 -9.87 2.34
C SER A 116 15.18 -9.41 0.87
N SER A 117 14.27 -9.83 -0.01
CA SER A 117 14.33 -9.53 -1.46
C SER A 117 12.99 -9.05 -2.04
N GLY A 118 12.25 -8.26 -1.29
CA GLY A 118 11.28 -7.35 -1.85
C GLY A 118 12.02 -6.18 -2.49
N GLY A 119 12.68 -6.41 -3.60
CA GLY A 119 13.37 -5.41 -4.42
C GLY A 119 14.87 -5.65 -4.58
N ALA A 120 15.29 -6.14 -5.72
CA ALA A 120 16.56 -5.70 -6.32
C ALA A 120 16.79 -6.32 -7.71
N SER A 121 16.86 -5.44 -8.70
CA SER A 121 17.86 -5.59 -9.76
C SER A 121 19.13 -4.92 -9.27
N GLN A 122 20.19 -5.70 -9.25
CA GLN A 122 21.62 -5.45 -9.12
C GLN A 122 22.13 -4.00 -8.96
N SER A 123 22.77 -3.71 -7.83
CA SER A 123 24.23 -3.41 -7.79
C SER A 123 24.67 -3.26 -6.33
N GLY A 124 25.86 -3.80 -6.01
CA GLY A 124 26.34 -4.02 -4.66
C GLY A 124 26.49 -2.78 -3.79
N SER A 125 26.06 -2.93 -2.56
CA SER A 125 26.65 -2.29 -1.38
C SER A 125 26.02 -2.90 -0.14
N SER A 126 26.85 -3.26 0.84
CA SER A 126 26.53 -3.81 2.13
C SER A 126 25.41 -3.03 2.86
N GLY A 127 24.19 -3.59 2.91
CA GLY A 127 23.06 -3.01 3.63
C GLY A 127 22.75 -3.79 4.90
N LYS A 128 23.04 -3.19 6.04
CA LYS A 128 22.61 -3.59 7.39
C LYS A 128 21.10 -3.87 7.41
N THR A 129 20.69 -5.02 7.91
CA THR A 129 19.31 -5.27 8.39
C THR A 129 18.92 -4.14 9.34
N LYS A 130 18.14 -3.18 8.86
CA LYS A 130 17.52 -2.18 9.73
C LYS A 130 16.48 -2.91 10.58
N ASN A 131 16.83 -3.21 11.84
CA ASN A 131 15.81 -3.43 12.87
C ASN A 131 14.93 -2.19 12.89
N SER A 132 13.77 -2.26 12.27
CA SER A 132 12.81 -1.15 12.31
C SER A 132 12.45 -0.86 13.77
N THR A 133 12.56 0.41 14.16
CA THR A 133 12.16 0.87 15.49
C THR A 133 10.63 0.99 15.63
N THR A 134 9.89 0.78 14.54
CA THR A 134 8.44 0.98 14.42
C THR A 134 7.75 -0.18 13.68
N PRO A 135 7.88 -1.45 14.13
CA PRO A 135 7.37 -2.61 13.37
C PRO A 135 5.85 -2.59 13.22
N THR A 136 5.09 -2.21 14.26
CA THR A 136 3.62 -2.18 14.18
C THR A 136 3.12 -1.05 13.26
N LEU A 137 3.82 0.08 13.23
CA LEU A 137 3.52 1.17 12.32
C LEU A 137 3.81 0.78 10.86
N ASP A 138 4.94 0.11 10.61
CA ASP A 138 5.37 -0.28 9.26
C ASP A 138 4.45 -1.35 8.63
N GLU A 139 3.67 -2.10 9.42
CA GLU A 139 2.67 -3.05 8.92
C GLU A 139 1.43 -2.36 8.31
N ILE A 140 1.11 -1.15 8.73
CA ILE A 140 -0.17 -0.48 8.41
C ILE A 140 0.01 0.90 7.78
N ALA A 141 1.20 1.47 7.83
CA ALA A 141 1.51 2.77 7.27
C ALA A 141 2.37 2.63 6.01
N THR A 142 2.15 3.52 5.06
CA THR A 142 2.97 3.64 3.85
C THR A 142 4.09 4.65 4.11
N ASP A 143 5.34 4.27 3.92
CA ASP A 143 6.48 5.17 4.03
C ASP A 143 6.63 6.01 2.75
N LEU A 144 6.26 7.28 2.84
CA LEU A 144 6.33 8.20 1.71
C LEU A 144 7.77 8.60 1.38
N THR A 145 8.66 8.66 2.38
CA THR A 145 10.09 8.93 2.14
C THR A 145 10.78 7.78 1.44
N GLU A 146 10.41 6.53 1.73
CA GLU A 146 10.90 5.37 0.99
C GLU A 146 10.36 5.33 -0.45
N ARG A 147 9.08 5.70 -0.66
CA ARG A 147 8.51 5.83 -2.01
C ARG A 147 9.17 6.94 -2.81
N ALA A 148 9.52 8.06 -2.17
CA ALA A 148 10.29 9.14 -2.80
C ALA A 148 11.69 8.65 -3.22
N ASP A 149 12.38 7.89 -2.38
CA ASP A 149 13.70 7.31 -2.69
C ASP A 149 13.65 6.34 -3.90
N LYS A 150 12.54 5.63 -4.06
CA LYS A 150 12.29 4.75 -5.20
C LYS A 150 11.82 5.47 -6.47
N GLY A 151 11.54 6.76 -6.39
CA GLY A 151 10.97 7.54 -7.51
C GLY A 151 9.53 7.16 -7.86
N GLU A 152 8.76 6.66 -6.88
CA GLU A 152 7.37 6.22 -7.05
C GLU A 152 6.34 7.34 -6.83
N LEU A 153 6.79 8.55 -6.47
CA LEU A 153 5.92 9.69 -6.25
C LEU A 153 5.91 10.61 -7.47
N ASP A 154 4.74 11.12 -7.78
CA ASP A 154 4.57 12.06 -8.88
C ASP A 154 5.19 13.43 -8.57
N PRO A 155 5.69 14.15 -9.56
CA PRO A 155 6.19 15.51 -9.37
C PRO A 155 5.03 16.44 -9.00
N VAL A 156 5.27 17.30 -8.01
CA VAL A 156 4.27 18.26 -7.52
C VAL A 156 4.69 19.66 -7.92
N VAL A 157 3.78 20.38 -8.55
CA VAL A 157 3.99 21.73 -9.09
C VAL A 157 3.10 22.72 -8.34
N GLY A 158 3.63 23.89 -8.00
CA GLY A 158 2.89 25.07 -7.59
C GLY A 158 2.20 24.97 -6.24
N ARG A 159 2.89 24.52 -5.21
CA ARG A 159 2.44 24.50 -3.81
C ARG A 159 3.54 24.92 -2.84
N GLU A 160 4.45 25.77 -3.31
CA GLU A 160 5.65 26.17 -2.58
C GLU A 160 5.31 26.92 -1.28
N ALA A 161 4.32 27.82 -1.32
CA ALA A 161 3.93 28.62 -0.16
C ALA A 161 3.29 27.77 0.95
N GLU A 162 2.39 26.86 0.56
CA GLU A 162 1.76 25.93 1.50
C GLU A 162 2.76 24.96 2.09
N LEU A 163 3.69 24.45 1.26
CA LEU A 163 4.77 23.57 1.67
C LEU A 163 5.72 24.26 2.63
N GLU A 164 6.18 25.48 2.32
CA GLU A 164 7.01 26.29 3.21
C GLU A 164 6.31 26.49 4.56
N ARG A 165 5.00 26.75 4.54
CA ARG A 165 4.21 26.92 5.75
C ARG A 165 4.14 25.63 6.57
N VAL A 166 3.97 24.47 5.94
CA VAL A 166 3.99 23.16 6.61
C VAL A 166 5.35 22.92 7.27
N VAL A 167 6.45 23.12 6.53
CA VAL A 167 7.82 22.97 7.04
C VAL A 167 8.10 23.92 8.22
N GLN A 168 7.65 25.17 8.09
CA GLN A 168 7.77 26.16 9.17
C GLN A 168 7.03 25.71 10.44
N ILE A 169 5.80 25.18 10.31
CA ILE A 169 5.03 24.69 11.46
C ILE A 169 5.71 23.47 12.07
N LEU A 170 6.15 22.48 11.29
CA LEU A 170 6.85 21.29 11.79
C LEU A 170 8.13 21.63 12.55
N SER A 171 8.79 22.73 12.19
CA SER A 171 10.02 23.20 12.86
C SER A 171 9.79 23.98 14.15
N ARG A 172 8.53 24.25 14.52
CA ARG A 172 8.20 25.00 15.76
C ARG A 172 8.40 24.14 17.00
N ARG A 173 8.74 24.80 18.11
CA ARG A 173 8.83 24.13 19.41
C ARG A 173 7.47 23.69 19.99
N ARG A 174 6.41 24.42 19.67
CA ARG A 174 5.02 24.18 20.13
C ARG A 174 4.08 24.42 18.98
N LYS A 175 2.92 23.77 18.97
CA LYS A 175 1.95 23.79 17.87
C LYS A 175 2.63 23.40 16.55
N ASN A 176 3.40 22.32 16.60
CA ASN A 176 4.23 21.81 15.52
C ASN A 176 3.52 20.73 14.67
N ASN A 177 2.21 20.68 14.72
CA ASN A 177 1.39 19.75 13.94
C ASN A 177 0.54 20.58 12.95
N PRO A 178 0.88 20.62 11.66
CA PRO A 178 0.05 21.26 10.66
C PRO A 178 -1.21 20.46 10.36
N VAL A 179 -2.29 21.13 10.00
CA VAL A 179 -3.49 20.54 9.42
C VAL A 179 -3.76 21.21 8.08
N LEU A 180 -3.74 20.43 7.03
CA LEU A 180 -4.11 20.86 5.68
C LEU A 180 -5.63 20.90 5.59
N ILE A 181 -6.18 22.07 5.34
CA ILE A 181 -7.61 22.30 5.26
C ILE A 181 -7.94 22.71 3.82
N GLY A 182 -8.82 21.97 3.18
CA GLY A 182 -9.26 22.28 1.83
C GLY A 182 -10.31 21.29 1.35
N GLU A 183 -11.01 21.67 0.29
CA GLU A 183 -12.02 20.82 -0.30
C GLU A 183 -11.41 19.50 -0.87
N PRO A 184 -12.21 18.45 -1.07
CA PRO A 184 -11.74 17.23 -1.73
C PRO A 184 -11.19 17.55 -3.12
N GLY A 185 -10.08 16.89 -3.51
CA GLY A 185 -9.51 17.02 -4.86
C GLY A 185 -8.62 18.26 -5.09
N VAL A 186 -8.42 19.15 -4.10
CA VAL A 186 -7.57 20.36 -4.28
C VAL A 186 -6.06 20.05 -4.18
N GLY A 187 -5.65 18.83 -3.90
CA GLY A 187 -4.25 18.42 -3.86
C GLY A 187 -3.59 18.46 -2.47
N LYS A 188 -4.34 18.24 -1.37
CA LYS A 188 -3.77 18.16 -0.01
C LYS A 188 -2.69 17.09 0.13
N THR A 189 -2.92 15.91 -0.42
CA THR A 189 -1.98 14.78 -0.37
C THR A 189 -0.72 15.08 -1.19
N ALA A 190 -0.84 15.76 -2.33
CA ALA A 190 0.29 16.18 -3.16
C ALA A 190 1.29 17.05 -2.40
N VAL A 191 0.83 17.98 -1.53
CA VAL A 191 1.73 18.78 -0.67
C VAL A 191 2.58 17.89 0.24
N ILE A 192 2.01 16.80 0.75
CA ILE A 192 2.71 15.85 1.63
C ILE A 192 3.68 14.97 0.84
N GLU A 193 3.31 14.56 -0.35
CA GLU A 193 4.21 13.83 -1.26
C GLU A 193 5.41 14.68 -1.66
N ARG A 194 5.18 15.98 -1.96
CA ARG A 194 6.29 16.91 -2.21
C ARG A 194 7.19 17.07 -0.97
N LEU A 195 6.62 17.14 0.22
CA LEU A 195 7.41 17.17 1.46
C LEU A 195 8.28 15.90 1.59
N ALA A 196 7.75 14.72 1.27
CA ALA A 196 8.50 13.48 1.29
C ALA A 196 9.69 13.50 0.30
N ILE A 197 9.47 14.03 -0.89
CA ILE A 197 10.53 14.20 -1.91
C ILE A 197 11.63 15.11 -1.36
N LEU A 198 11.29 16.29 -0.82
CA LEU A 198 12.27 17.23 -0.26
C LEU A 198 13.02 16.65 0.96
N MET A 199 12.33 15.87 1.79
CA MET A 199 12.97 15.19 2.92
C MET A 199 13.98 14.15 2.45
N ASN A 200 13.71 13.45 1.35
CA ASN A 200 14.62 12.49 0.74
C ASN A 200 15.80 13.18 0.06
N GLU A 201 15.57 14.28 -0.64
CA GLU A 201 16.60 15.11 -1.29
C GLU A 201 17.49 15.85 -0.26
N GLY A 202 17.03 15.95 0.99
CA GLY A 202 17.72 16.71 2.03
C GLY A 202 17.49 18.21 1.97
N ASP A 203 16.54 18.68 1.16
CA ASP A 203 16.18 20.09 1.01
C ASP A 203 15.11 20.51 2.04
N VAL A 204 15.39 20.22 3.30
CA VAL A 204 14.54 20.55 4.45
C VAL A 204 15.41 21.04 5.62
N PRO A 205 14.84 21.81 6.56
CA PRO A 205 15.56 22.22 7.76
C PRO A 205 16.11 21.04 8.56
N GLU A 206 17.18 21.26 9.30
CA GLU A 206 17.87 20.27 10.14
C GLU A 206 16.93 19.50 11.09
N THR A 207 15.83 20.12 11.51
CA THR A 207 14.79 19.51 12.35
C THR A 207 14.02 18.37 11.68
N LEU A 208 14.03 18.30 10.35
CA LEU A 208 13.36 17.29 9.54
C LEU A 208 14.32 16.33 8.84
N LEU A 209 15.62 16.67 8.78
CA LEU A 209 16.63 15.82 8.19
C LEU A 209 16.68 14.44 8.86
N GLY A 210 16.71 13.39 8.02
CA GLY A 210 16.79 12.01 8.48
C GLY A 210 15.53 11.47 9.16
N LYS A 211 14.43 12.24 9.16
CA LYS A 211 13.11 11.73 9.58
C LYS A 211 12.43 11.00 8.44
N ARG A 212 11.57 10.06 8.81
CA ARG A 212 10.64 9.36 7.91
C ARG A 212 9.29 10.07 7.92
N LEU A 213 8.69 10.21 6.77
CA LEU A 213 7.30 10.66 6.62
C LEU A 213 6.44 9.45 6.25
N VAL A 214 5.54 9.07 7.14
CA VAL A 214 4.70 7.88 6.97
C VAL A 214 3.22 8.27 6.89
N SER A 215 2.54 7.76 5.90
CA SER A 215 1.08 7.94 5.74
C SER A 215 0.35 6.81 6.44
N MET A 216 -0.51 7.14 7.39
CA MET A 216 -1.30 6.20 8.16
C MET A 216 -2.79 6.32 7.79
N ASP A 217 -3.36 5.23 7.30
CA ASP A 217 -4.80 5.11 7.06
C ASP A 217 -5.49 4.55 8.31
N ILE A 218 -6.41 5.33 8.86
CA ILE A 218 -7.20 4.93 10.03
C ILE A 218 -8.20 3.83 9.68
N GLY A 219 -8.71 3.81 8.44
CA GLY A 219 -9.61 2.75 7.95
C GLY A 219 -8.95 1.37 8.00
N SER A 220 -7.70 1.27 7.58
CA SER A 220 -6.90 0.05 7.63
C SER A 220 -6.65 -0.44 9.05
N LEU A 221 -6.52 0.47 10.02
CA LEU A 221 -6.40 0.13 11.44
C LEU A 221 -7.66 -0.57 11.98
N VAL A 222 -8.84 -0.13 11.55
CA VAL A 222 -10.14 -0.68 11.99
C VAL A 222 -10.45 -1.97 11.25
N ALA A 223 -10.16 -2.06 9.96
CA ALA A 223 -10.53 -3.17 9.09
C ALA A 223 -9.93 -4.54 9.52
N GLY A 224 -8.80 -4.54 10.22
CA GLY A 224 -8.15 -5.77 10.72
C GLY A 224 -8.56 -6.21 12.12
N THR A 225 -9.48 -5.52 12.78
CA THR A 225 -9.84 -5.78 14.17
C THR A 225 -11.29 -6.27 14.29
N LYS A 226 -11.49 -7.44 14.95
CA LYS A 226 -12.82 -7.96 15.25
C LYS A 226 -13.44 -7.33 16.50
N TYR A 227 -12.62 -6.80 17.39
CA TYR A 227 -13.02 -6.24 18.68
C TYR A 227 -12.41 -4.87 18.91
N ARG A 228 -13.19 -3.99 19.54
CA ARG A 228 -12.77 -2.62 19.90
C ARG A 228 -11.44 -2.57 20.65
N GLY A 229 -11.18 -3.52 21.56
CA GLY A 229 -9.94 -3.56 22.34
C GLY A 229 -8.69 -3.79 21.49
N GLU A 230 -8.78 -4.53 20.41
CA GLU A 230 -7.64 -4.80 19.52
C GLU A 230 -7.18 -3.52 18.79
N PHE A 231 -8.13 -2.70 18.33
CA PHE A 231 -7.82 -1.40 17.73
C PHE A 231 -7.12 -0.47 18.73
N GLU A 232 -7.69 -0.35 19.95
CA GLU A 232 -7.08 0.48 21.01
C GLU A 232 -5.66 0.03 21.37
N GLU A 233 -5.43 -1.28 21.46
CA GLU A 233 -4.10 -1.83 21.72
C GLU A 233 -3.11 -1.57 20.60
N ARG A 234 -3.52 -1.74 19.34
CA ARG A 234 -2.68 -1.43 18.16
C ARG A 234 -2.29 0.04 18.15
N LEU A 235 -3.27 0.94 18.30
CA LEU A 235 -3.00 2.37 18.32
C LEU A 235 -2.09 2.78 19.48
N LYS A 236 -2.27 2.19 20.67
CA LYS A 236 -1.36 2.39 21.82
C LYS A 236 0.06 1.91 21.54
N LYS A 237 0.24 0.79 20.84
CA LYS A 237 1.55 0.28 20.42
C LYS A 237 2.23 1.26 19.46
N ILE A 238 1.50 1.72 18.43
CA ILE A 238 1.99 2.69 17.46
C ILE A 238 2.44 3.99 18.14
N VAL A 239 1.61 4.55 19.04
CA VAL A 239 1.97 5.76 19.80
C VAL A 239 3.24 5.54 20.62
N LYS A 240 3.42 4.36 21.22
CA LYS A 240 4.66 4.01 21.94
C LYS A 240 5.87 3.93 21.03
N GLU A 241 5.73 3.31 19.85
CA GLU A 241 6.78 3.21 18.85
C GLU A 241 7.19 4.60 18.35
N LEU A 242 6.23 5.45 17.98
CA LEU A 242 6.48 6.83 17.55
C LEU A 242 7.18 7.66 18.63
N THR A 243 6.72 7.54 19.89
CA THR A 243 7.34 8.25 21.02
C THR A 243 8.79 7.83 21.27
N ARG A 244 9.12 6.56 21.00
CA ARG A 244 10.47 6.02 21.17
C ARG A 244 11.40 6.39 20.01
N SER A 245 10.90 6.28 18.78
CA SER A 245 11.72 6.49 17.59
C SER A 245 12.09 7.95 17.38
N LYS A 246 11.17 8.90 17.67
CA LYS A 246 11.28 10.36 17.44
C LYS A 246 11.69 10.77 16.01
N ASN A 247 11.89 9.81 15.13
CA ASN A 247 12.35 9.99 13.75
C ASN A 247 11.22 9.84 12.72
N CYS A 248 9.96 9.87 13.16
CA CYS A 248 8.82 9.76 12.27
C CYS A 248 7.92 10.98 12.38
N VAL A 249 7.47 11.46 11.22
CA VAL A 249 6.32 12.36 11.07
C VAL A 249 5.19 11.53 10.48
N VAL A 250 4.02 11.57 11.11
CA VAL A 250 2.86 10.78 10.67
C VAL A 250 1.90 11.68 9.91
N PHE A 251 1.58 11.33 8.70
CA PHE A 251 0.49 11.94 7.95
C PHE A 251 -0.79 11.13 8.14
N ILE A 252 -1.89 11.81 8.44
CA ILE A 252 -3.21 11.23 8.62
C ILE A 252 -4.17 11.97 7.70
N ASP A 253 -4.59 11.31 6.66
CA ASP A 253 -5.66 11.83 5.81
C ASP A 253 -7.01 11.63 6.51
N GLU A 254 -7.97 12.48 6.17
CA GLU A 254 -9.28 12.50 6.82
C GLU A 254 -9.20 12.46 8.36
N MET A 255 -8.31 13.30 8.95
CA MET A 255 -8.07 13.29 10.39
C MET A 255 -9.32 13.46 11.26
N HIS A 256 -10.41 13.95 10.70
CA HIS A 256 -11.70 14.04 11.37
C HIS A 256 -12.24 12.66 11.79
N THR A 257 -11.85 11.60 11.09
CA THR A 257 -12.20 10.22 11.44
C THR A 257 -11.66 9.81 12.80
N LEU A 258 -10.53 10.37 13.25
CA LEU A 258 -9.99 10.14 14.59
C LEU A 258 -10.90 10.65 15.70
N VAL A 259 -11.63 11.75 15.44
CA VAL A 259 -12.47 12.43 16.44
C VAL A 259 -13.93 12.06 16.28
N GLY A 260 -14.39 11.85 15.02
CA GLY A 260 -15.78 11.58 14.68
C GLY A 260 -16.22 10.13 14.80
N ALA A 261 -15.30 9.20 14.88
CA ALA A 261 -15.59 7.78 15.03
C ALA A 261 -16.36 7.44 16.33
N GLY A 262 -16.49 8.40 17.26
CA GLY A 262 -17.23 8.26 18.52
C GLY A 262 -18.73 8.60 18.47
N ALA A 263 -19.27 9.03 17.34
CA ALA A 263 -20.67 9.47 17.25
C ALA A 263 -21.69 8.31 17.06
N ALA A 264 -21.25 7.13 16.68
CA ALA A 264 -22.08 5.91 16.71
C ALA A 264 -21.82 5.15 18.01
N GLU A 265 -22.87 4.62 18.63
CA GLU A 265 -22.77 3.80 19.85
C GLU A 265 -21.76 2.66 19.63
N GLY A 266 -20.57 2.77 20.24
CA GLY A 266 -19.49 1.77 20.14
C GLY A 266 -18.24 2.21 19.37
N ALA A 267 -18.20 3.38 18.75
CA ALA A 267 -17.02 3.87 18.03
C ALA A 267 -15.91 4.34 19.00
N VAL A 268 -14.66 4.01 18.65
CA VAL A 268 -13.49 4.31 19.46
C VAL A 268 -13.06 5.76 19.23
N ASP A 269 -12.93 6.53 20.29
CA ASP A 269 -12.32 7.85 20.21
C ASP A 269 -10.79 7.69 20.18
N ALA A 270 -10.26 7.47 18.98
CA ALA A 270 -8.81 7.36 18.73
C ALA A 270 -8.07 8.63 19.16
N ALA A 271 -8.76 9.78 19.13
CA ALA A 271 -8.22 11.04 19.57
C ALA A 271 -7.81 10.98 21.04
N ASN A 272 -8.54 10.31 21.92
CA ASN A 272 -8.21 10.20 23.34
C ASN A 272 -6.89 9.44 23.58
N ILE A 273 -6.50 8.52 22.67
CA ILE A 273 -5.22 7.81 22.76
C ILE A 273 -4.06 8.69 22.27
N LEU A 274 -4.29 9.50 21.23
CA LEU A 274 -3.29 10.38 20.65
C LEU A 274 -3.08 11.68 21.46
N LYS A 275 -4.14 12.25 22.04
CA LYS A 275 -4.12 13.52 22.79
C LYS A 275 -2.99 13.64 23.80
N PRO A 276 -2.68 12.64 24.66
CA PRO A 276 -1.59 12.76 25.61
C PRO A 276 -0.21 12.89 24.96
N ALA A 277 0.05 12.14 23.89
CA ALA A 277 1.32 12.18 23.16
C ALA A 277 1.49 13.50 22.37
N LEU A 278 0.42 13.96 21.71
CA LEU A 278 0.37 15.28 21.06
C LEU A 278 0.53 16.41 22.07
N ALA A 279 -0.07 16.27 23.26
CA ALA A 279 0.02 17.28 24.31
C ALA A 279 1.44 17.46 24.82
N ARG A 280 2.21 16.38 24.95
CA ARG A 280 3.61 16.42 25.37
C ARG A 280 4.57 16.81 24.24
N GLY A 281 4.12 16.73 22.98
CA GLY A 281 4.97 16.91 21.79
C GLY A 281 5.87 15.70 21.52
N ASP A 282 5.46 14.52 22.01
CA ASP A 282 6.21 13.27 21.85
C ASP A 282 6.11 12.72 20.39
N ILE A 283 5.09 13.13 19.66
CA ILE A 283 4.85 12.75 18.27
C ILE A 283 4.57 13.97 17.42
N GLN A 284 4.95 13.92 16.14
CA GLN A 284 4.62 14.92 15.13
C GLN A 284 3.61 14.33 14.14
N VAL A 285 2.53 15.05 13.94
CA VAL A 285 1.43 14.63 13.08
C VAL A 285 1.09 15.75 12.09
N ILE A 286 0.88 15.39 10.84
CA ILE A 286 0.27 16.24 9.82
C ILE A 286 -1.13 15.68 9.57
N GLY A 287 -2.16 16.50 9.70
CA GLY A 287 -3.52 16.11 9.37
C GLY A 287 -3.95 16.70 8.03
N ALA A 288 -4.89 16.04 7.35
CA ALA A 288 -5.64 16.61 6.25
C ALA A 288 -7.14 16.44 6.50
N THR A 289 -7.94 17.44 6.17
CA THR A 289 -9.40 17.41 6.35
C THR A 289 -10.08 18.48 5.51
N THR A 290 -11.42 18.48 5.47
CA THR A 290 -12.20 19.56 4.89
C THR A 290 -12.40 20.70 5.88
N GLN A 291 -12.80 21.89 5.38
CA GLN A 291 -13.08 23.05 6.23
C GLN A 291 -14.23 22.79 7.21
N ASP A 292 -15.29 22.12 6.76
CA ASP A 292 -16.45 21.82 7.57
C ASP A 292 -16.14 20.78 8.65
N ASP A 293 -15.39 19.74 8.32
CA ASP A 293 -14.99 18.73 9.29
C ASP A 293 -13.99 19.26 10.31
N TYR A 294 -13.08 20.16 9.90
CA TYR A 294 -12.18 20.85 10.82
C TYR A 294 -12.97 21.63 11.89
N ARG A 295 -13.93 22.44 11.47
CA ARG A 295 -14.81 23.21 12.37
C ARG A 295 -15.64 22.31 13.27
N LYS A 296 -16.18 21.24 12.70
CA LYS A 296 -17.09 20.32 13.40
C LYS A 296 -16.39 19.47 14.45
N TYR A 297 -15.20 18.98 14.15
CA TYR A 297 -14.52 17.96 14.96
C TYR A 297 -13.26 18.46 15.67
N VAL A 298 -12.43 19.29 15.03
CA VAL A 298 -11.12 19.69 15.57
C VAL A 298 -11.21 20.96 16.40
N GLU A 299 -11.88 22.02 15.91
CA GLU A 299 -12.03 23.28 16.64
C GLU A 299 -12.84 23.13 17.93
N LYS A 300 -13.81 22.22 17.96
CA LYS A 300 -14.60 21.95 19.17
C LYS A 300 -13.79 21.28 20.27
N ASP A 301 -12.74 20.55 19.90
CA ASP A 301 -11.85 19.91 20.85
C ASP A 301 -10.67 20.84 21.22
N LYS A 302 -10.83 21.58 22.31
CA LYS A 302 -9.80 22.54 22.77
C LYS A 302 -8.40 21.94 23.00
N ALA A 303 -8.29 20.63 23.20
CA ALA A 303 -7.01 19.96 23.39
C ALA A 303 -6.31 19.76 22.03
N LEU A 304 -7.03 19.45 20.98
CA LEU A 304 -6.53 19.34 19.61
C LEU A 304 -6.26 20.72 19.01
N GLU A 305 -7.21 21.65 19.10
CA GLU A 305 -7.09 23.03 18.58
C GLU A 305 -5.78 23.71 19.04
N ARG A 306 -5.38 23.50 20.30
CA ARG A 306 -4.14 24.07 20.85
C ARG A 306 -2.86 23.40 20.32
N ARG A 307 -2.97 22.28 19.61
CA ARG A 307 -1.81 21.49 19.14
C ARG A 307 -1.64 21.54 17.64
N PHE A 308 -2.74 21.70 16.94
CA PHE A 308 -2.76 21.79 15.48
C PHE A 308 -2.72 23.24 15.00
N GLN A 309 -2.11 23.45 13.85
CA GLN A 309 -2.04 24.74 13.18
C GLN A 309 -2.61 24.58 11.77
N PRO A 310 -3.72 25.29 11.43
CA PRO A 310 -4.33 25.18 10.12
C PRO A 310 -3.44 25.78 9.03
N VAL A 311 -3.43 25.12 7.87
CA VAL A 311 -2.86 25.56 6.60
C VAL A 311 -3.93 25.36 5.55
N THR A 312 -4.44 26.43 4.97
CA THR A 312 -5.48 26.36 3.95
C THR A 312 -4.87 26.00 2.61
N ILE A 313 -5.45 25.02 1.95
CA ILE A 313 -5.11 24.60 0.58
C ILE A 313 -6.30 24.99 -0.29
N GLU A 314 -6.11 26.04 -1.08
CA GLU A 314 -7.16 26.53 -1.99
C GLU A 314 -7.18 25.76 -3.31
N GLU A 315 -8.31 25.78 -4.00
CA GLU A 315 -8.42 25.26 -5.35
C GLU A 315 -7.47 26.05 -6.28
N PRO A 316 -6.61 25.36 -7.07
CA PRO A 316 -5.73 26.05 -8.01
C PRO A 316 -6.54 26.71 -9.13
N ASN A 317 -6.04 27.83 -9.63
CA ASN A 317 -6.61 28.46 -10.80
C ASN A 317 -6.31 27.64 -12.08
N GLY A 318 -6.94 28.00 -13.21
CA GLY A 318 -6.78 27.27 -14.46
C GLY A 318 -5.32 27.23 -14.96
N GLU A 319 -4.57 28.34 -14.82
CA GLU A 319 -3.17 28.40 -15.25
C GLU A 319 -2.29 27.44 -14.44
N LEU A 320 -2.39 27.47 -13.12
CA LEU A 320 -1.65 26.56 -12.24
C LEU A 320 -2.07 25.10 -12.47
N THR A 321 -3.36 24.86 -12.78
CA THR A 321 -3.83 23.51 -13.10
C THR A 321 -3.20 23.00 -14.40
N ILE A 322 -3.03 23.82 -15.41
CA ILE A 322 -2.32 23.45 -16.64
C ILE A 322 -0.87 23.08 -16.33
N ASP A 323 -0.19 23.84 -15.47
CA ASP A 323 1.19 23.55 -15.06
C ASP A 323 1.27 22.22 -14.27
N ILE A 324 0.33 21.97 -13.38
CA ILE A 324 0.22 20.68 -12.65
C ILE A 324 0.04 19.54 -13.63
N LEU A 325 -0.87 19.63 -14.58
CA LEU A 325 -1.13 18.60 -15.57
C LEU A 325 0.07 18.35 -16.47
N ASN A 326 0.78 19.40 -16.86
CA ASN A 326 2.04 19.27 -17.60
C ASN A 326 3.13 18.56 -16.79
N GLY A 327 3.16 18.76 -15.47
CA GLY A 327 4.11 18.09 -14.60
C GLY A 327 3.89 16.57 -14.48
N ILE A 328 2.63 16.13 -14.52
CA ILE A 328 2.27 14.70 -14.39
C ILE A 328 2.00 14.02 -15.75
N LYS A 329 2.06 14.78 -16.85
CA LYS A 329 1.73 14.33 -18.21
C LYS A 329 2.46 13.05 -18.61
N GLU A 330 3.77 12.98 -18.37
CA GLU A 330 4.59 11.83 -18.80
C GLU A 330 4.15 10.52 -18.16
N GLN A 331 3.72 10.51 -16.89
CA GLN A 331 3.25 9.31 -16.20
C GLN A 331 1.97 8.78 -16.84
N TYR A 332 1.03 9.67 -17.20
CA TYR A 332 -0.21 9.30 -17.86
C TYR A 332 0.02 8.83 -19.30
N GLU A 333 0.93 9.47 -20.04
CA GLU A 333 1.34 9.05 -21.38
C GLU A 333 1.95 7.65 -21.38
N GLN A 334 2.84 7.38 -20.42
CA GLN A 334 3.46 6.05 -20.25
C GLN A 334 2.44 4.98 -19.85
N TYR A 335 1.53 5.31 -18.91
CA TYR A 335 0.53 4.37 -18.44
C TYR A 335 -0.47 3.99 -19.53
N HIS A 336 -1.00 4.98 -20.24
CA HIS A 336 -2.00 4.76 -21.30
C HIS A 336 -1.40 4.44 -22.66
N GLN A 337 -0.08 4.60 -22.84
CA GLN A 337 0.61 4.46 -24.13
C GLN A 337 -0.01 5.35 -25.22
N VAL A 338 -0.28 6.60 -24.86
CA VAL A 338 -0.85 7.64 -25.72
C VAL A 338 -0.01 8.92 -25.59
N THR A 339 -0.10 9.81 -26.56
CA THR A 339 0.48 11.16 -26.46
C THR A 339 -0.62 12.14 -26.10
N ILE A 340 -0.40 12.95 -25.04
CA ILE A 340 -1.31 13.97 -24.57
C ILE A 340 -0.82 15.31 -25.11
N THR A 341 -1.60 15.97 -25.95
CA THR A 341 -1.21 17.28 -26.51
C THR A 341 -1.52 18.41 -25.53
N ASP A 342 -0.84 19.54 -25.68
CA ASP A 342 -1.11 20.74 -24.86
C ASP A 342 -2.54 21.26 -25.05
N ASP A 343 -3.10 21.10 -26.26
CA ASP A 343 -4.51 21.42 -26.52
C ASP A 343 -5.47 20.52 -25.74
N ALA A 344 -5.11 19.24 -25.56
CA ALA A 344 -5.90 18.32 -24.74
C ALA A 344 -5.88 18.73 -23.26
N ILE A 345 -4.73 19.14 -22.73
CA ILE A 345 -4.59 19.65 -21.36
C ILE A 345 -5.43 20.91 -21.18
N ASN A 346 -5.27 21.90 -22.07
CA ASN A 346 -6.05 23.12 -22.03
C ASN A 346 -7.56 22.85 -22.11
N SER A 347 -7.96 21.93 -22.97
CA SER A 347 -9.36 21.53 -23.11
C SER A 347 -9.88 20.82 -21.84
N ALA A 348 -9.09 19.92 -21.24
CA ALA A 348 -9.46 19.22 -20.02
C ALA A 348 -9.70 20.22 -18.87
N VAL A 349 -8.82 21.20 -18.67
CA VAL A 349 -8.98 22.23 -17.64
C VAL A 349 -10.20 23.10 -17.91
N ASN A 350 -10.33 23.65 -19.11
CA ASN A 350 -11.44 24.56 -19.44
C ASN A 350 -12.81 23.86 -19.40
N LEU A 351 -12.90 22.61 -19.88
CA LEU A 351 -14.16 21.88 -19.90
C LEU A 351 -14.53 21.36 -18.50
N SER A 352 -13.55 20.88 -17.72
CA SER A 352 -13.82 20.48 -16.34
C SER A 352 -14.30 21.65 -15.49
N ASP A 353 -13.65 22.80 -15.61
CA ASP A 353 -14.03 23.99 -14.85
C ASP A 353 -15.43 24.48 -15.21
N ARG A 354 -15.80 24.41 -16.49
CA ARG A 354 -17.11 24.88 -16.98
C ARG A 354 -18.25 23.92 -16.71
N TYR A 355 -18.04 22.61 -16.80
CA TYR A 355 -19.12 21.62 -16.81
C TYR A 355 -19.16 20.71 -15.59
N ILE A 356 -18.05 20.60 -14.83
CA ILE A 356 -17.99 19.79 -13.61
C ILE A 356 -17.94 20.73 -12.41
N THR A 357 -19.11 20.93 -11.80
CA THR A 357 -19.30 21.91 -10.71
C THR A 357 -19.31 21.29 -9.32
N ASP A 358 -19.37 19.97 -9.22
CA ASP A 358 -19.42 19.19 -7.99
C ASP A 358 -18.05 18.71 -7.51
N ARG A 359 -16.98 19.00 -8.27
CA ARG A 359 -15.60 18.65 -7.95
C ARG A 359 -14.67 19.84 -8.18
N ASN A 360 -13.46 19.76 -7.58
CA ASN A 360 -12.48 20.83 -7.62
C ASN A 360 -11.30 20.49 -8.54
N LEU A 361 -10.63 21.54 -9.03
CA LEU A 361 -9.33 21.42 -9.69
C LEU A 361 -8.25 21.10 -8.62
N PRO A 362 -7.21 20.34 -9.00
CA PRO A 362 -6.93 19.78 -10.32
C PRO A 362 -7.62 18.45 -10.58
N ASP A 363 -8.21 17.80 -9.57
CA ASP A 363 -8.72 16.43 -9.60
C ASP A 363 -9.68 16.18 -10.78
N LYS A 364 -10.69 17.06 -10.96
CA LYS A 364 -11.65 16.94 -12.07
C LYS A 364 -11.01 17.02 -13.46
N ALA A 365 -9.89 17.74 -13.61
CA ALA A 365 -9.18 17.84 -14.88
C ALA A 365 -8.25 16.64 -15.11
N ILE A 366 -7.65 16.10 -14.05
CA ILE A 366 -6.87 14.86 -14.06
C ILE A 366 -7.77 13.68 -14.47
N ASP A 367 -8.95 13.55 -13.87
CA ASP A 367 -9.93 12.52 -14.22
C ASP A 367 -10.31 12.53 -15.70
N ILE A 368 -10.49 13.72 -16.30
CA ILE A 368 -10.79 13.83 -17.73
C ILE A 368 -9.64 13.30 -18.59
N ILE A 369 -8.40 13.63 -18.23
CA ILE A 369 -7.22 13.15 -18.98
C ILE A 369 -7.08 11.63 -18.84
N ASP A 370 -7.26 11.10 -17.64
CA ASP A 370 -7.17 9.66 -17.37
C ASP A 370 -8.25 8.87 -18.13
N GLU A 371 -9.50 9.33 -18.07
CA GLU A 371 -10.62 8.72 -18.80
C GLU A 371 -10.44 8.80 -20.32
N ALA A 372 -10.01 9.97 -20.84
CA ALA A 372 -9.76 10.13 -22.27
C ALA A 372 -8.60 9.23 -22.74
N GLY A 373 -7.50 9.18 -21.97
CA GLY A 373 -6.35 8.32 -22.25
C GLY A 373 -6.73 6.84 -22.28
N SER A 374 -7.47 6.40 -21.26
CA SER A 374 -8.01 5.02 -21.20
C SER A 374 -8.87 4.69 -22.42
N ARG A 375 -9.77 5.59 -22.81
CA ARG A 375 -10.66 5.41 -23.96
C ARG A 375 -9.89 5.28 -25.28
N VAL A 376 -8.86 6.12 -25.48
CA VAL A 376 -7.99 6.08 -26.67
C VAL A 376 -7.19 4.78 -26.70
N ARG A 377 -6.61 4.37 -25.58
CA ARG A 377 -5.89 3.09 -25.47
C ARG A 377 -6.77 1.90 -25.83
N ILE A 378 -7.97 1.81 -25.28
CA ILE A 378 -8.93 0.75 -25.58
C ILE A 378 -9.25 0.74 -27.08
N LYS A 379 -9.56 1.92 -27.64
CA LYS A 379 -9.88 2.04 -29.07
C LYS A 379 -8.72 1.57 -29.95
N ASN A 380 -7.50 1.91 -29.63
CA ASN A 380 -6.30 1.50 -30.37
C ASN A 380 -6.00 -0.01 -30.21
N SER A 381 -6.39 -0.61 -29.08
CA SER A 381 -6.16 -2.04 -28.81
C SER A 381 -7.17 -2.94 -29.52
N PHE A 382 -8.37 -2.46 -29.82
CA PHE A 382 -9.43 -3.24 -30.50
C PHE A 382 -9.45 -3.12 -32.04
N TYR A 383 -8.72 -2.17 -32.60
CA TYR A 383 -8.56 -2.12 -34.05
C TYR A 383 -7.35 -3.00 -34.45
N PRO A 384 -7.55 -4.07 -35.25
CA PRO A 384 -6.42 -4.77 -35.86
C PRO A 384 -5.64 -3.72 -36.66
N LYS A 385 -4.32 -3.63 -36.46
CA LYS A 385 -3.47 -2.91 -37.40
C LYS A 385 -3.70 -3.53 -38.76
N GLU A 386 -4.46 -2.86 -39.60
CA GLU A 386 -4.59 -3.27 -40.98
C GLU A 386 -3.19 -3.35 -41.58
N LEU A 387 -2.96 -4.50 -42.21
CA LEU A 387 -1.77 -4.89 -42.92
C LEU A 387 -1.31 -3.88 -43.99
#